data_5746470920b8d59e1b6f6262a0122670
#
_entry.id   5746470920b8d59e1b6f6262a0122670
#
_cell.length_a   1.000
_cell.length_b   1.000
_cell.length_c   1.000
_cell.angle_alpha   90.00
_cell.angle_beta   90.00
_cell.angle_gamma   90.00
#
_symmetry.space_group_name_H-M   'P 1'
#
loop_
_entity.id
_entity.type
_entity.pdbx_description
1 polymer ?
#
loop_
_entity_poly.entity_id
_entity_poly.type
_entity_poly.pdbx_seq_one_letter_code
_entity_poly.pdbx_strand_id
1 'polypeptide(L)'
;TEDGTVYRAKSVVLAPGAAPRTLGFPNEDALRGKGVSYCATCDGAFYKDKTVAVIGGGDTAAGDAAFLSAMCKKVYLIHRRDRLRASKSYEKKLDKPNIEIVFDTVTDEILEKDGKVGGLRLRNVKTDEACEIEVNGVFVAVGNVPATDFVRDILDLDENGYFMAGESTKTNVPGVFA
;
A
#
# COMPACT_ATOMS: atom_id res chain seq x y z
N THR A 1 -14.70 -22.97 13.50
CA THR A 1 -15.11 -21.58 13.76
C THR A 1 -14.62 -21.13 15.14
N GLU A 2 -14.59 -19.83 15.40
CA GLU A 2 -14.12 -19.26 16.69
C GLU A 2 -14.92 -19.79 17.89
N ASP A 3 -16.19 -20.13 17.70
CA ASP A 3 -17.07 -20.74 18.73
C ASP A 3 -16.87 -22.26 18.90
N GLY A 4 -15.89 -22.86 18.19
CA GLY A 4 -15.60 -24.30 18.23
C GLY A 4 -16.52 -25.15 17.35
N THR A 5 -17.46 -24.57 16.59
CA THR A 5 -18.34 -25.33 15.67
C THR A 5 -17.53 -25.94 14.55
N VAL A 6 -17.72 -27.25 14.31
CA VAL A 6 -17.07 -28.02 13.25
C VAL A 6 -18.04 -28.25 12.10
N TYR A 7 -17.67 -27.78 10.91
CA TYR A 7 -18.40 -28.07 9.68
C TYR A 7 -17.67 -29.16 8.87
N ARG A 8 -18.42 -30.12 8.30
CA ARG A 8 -17.87 -31.11 7.40
C ARG A 8 -18.39 -30.87 6.00
N ALA A 9 -17.50 -30.89 5.01
CA ALA A 9 -17.82 -30.67 3.61
C ALA A 9 -17.01 -31.61 2.73
N LYS A 10 -17.45 -31.84 1.49
CA LYS A 10 -16.71 -32.62 0.48
C LYS A 10 -15.55 -31.80 -0.10
N SER A 11 -15.70 -30.50 -0.12
CA SER A 11 -14.66 -29.55 -0.55
C SER A 11 -14.79 -28.22 0.19
N VAL A 12 -13.69 -27.47 0.22
CA VAL A 12 -13.59 -26.14 0.85
C VAL A 12 -12.97 -25.17 -0.15
N VAL A 13 -13.53 -23.97 -0.26
CA VAL A 13 -12.94 -22.86 -1.01
C VAL A 13 -12.46 -21.80 -0.02
N LEU A 14 -11.20 -21.45 -0.10
CA LEU A 14 -10.58 -20.45 0.75
C LEU A 14 -10.44 -19.12 -0.02
N ALA A 15 -11.10 -18.09 0.47
CA ALA A 15 -11.05 -16.74 -0.08
C ALA A 15 -10.91 -15.70 1.04
N PRO A 16 -9.80 -15.76 1.85
CA PRO A 16 -9.66 -14.94 3.05
C PRO A 16 -9.36 -13.46 2.75
N GLY A 17 -9.00 -13.14 1.50
CA GLY A 17 -8.61 -11.80 1.09
C GLY A 17 -7.20 -11.42 1.55
N ALA A 18 -6.91 -10.12 1.48
CA ALA A 18 -5.65 -9.51 1.89
C ALA A 18 -5.92 -8.12 2.47
N ALA A 19 -5.08 -7.70 3.40
CA ALA A 19 -5.11 -6.36 3.98
C ALA A 19 -3.95 -5.51 3.43
N PRO A 20 -4.10 -4.18 3.30
CA PRO A 20 -3.00 -3.30 2.97
C PRO A 20 -1.88 -3.45 4.00
N ARG A 21 -0.64 -3.49 3.51
CA ARG A 21 0.53 -3.49 4.38
C ARG A 21 0.70 -2.12 5.01
N THR A 22 0.74 -2.07 6.33
CA THR A 22 1.10 -0.88 7.09
C THR A 22 2.62 -0.74 7.15
N LEU A 23 3.12 0.46 7.34
CA LEU A 23 4.55 0.73 7.51
C LEU A 23 4.94 0.93 8.97
N GLY A 24 3.94 1.09 9.85
CA GLY A 24 4.13 1.23 11.30
C GLY A 24 4.72 2.58 11.71
N PHE A 25 4.52 3.62 10.90
CA PHE A 25 4.95 4.96 11.28
C PHE A 25 4.18 5.49 12.48
N PRO A 26 4.79 6.34 13.30
CA PRO A 26 4.03 7.15 14.24
C PRO A 26 2.87 7.86 13.53
N ASN A 27 1.70 7.81 14.13
CA ASN A 27 0.43 8.37 13.65
C ASN A 27 -0.23 7.69 12.43
N GLU A 28 0.35 6.64 11.83
CA GLU A 28 -0.25 5.98 10.66
C GLU A 28 -1.67 5.48 10.97
N ASP A 29 -1.84 4.68 12.01
CA ASP A 29 -3.15 4.13 12.39
C ASP A 29 -4.10 5.20 12.97
N ALA A 30 -3.58 6.12 13.78
CA ALA A 30 -4.38 7.18 14.42
C ALA A 30 -4.99 8.15 13.39
N LEU A 31 -4.31 8.34 12.25
CA LEU A 31 -4.74 9.22 11.16
C LEU A 31 -5.38 8.48 9.99
N ARG A 32 -5.60 7.17 10.10
CA ARG A 32 -6.35 6.40 9.10
C ARG A 32 -7.77 6.96 8.94
N GLY A 33 -8.16 7.29 7.70
CA GLY A 33 -9.40 8.01 7.39
C GLY A 33 -9.40 9.50 7.76
N LYS A 34 -8.30 10.00 8.36
CA LYS A 34 -8.10 11.43 8.68
C LYS A 34 -6.93 12.03 7.89
N GLY A 35 -6.67 11.47 6.74
CA GLY A 35 -5.57 11.88 5.85
C GLY A 35 -4.68 10.72 5.42
N VAL A 36 -4.64 9.61 6.15
CA VAL A 36 -3.98 8.38 5.71
C VAL A 36 -4.98 7.47 5.02
N SER A 37 -4.64 7.03 3.82
CA SER A 37 -5.43 6.12 2.98
C SER A 37 -4.57 5.03 2.35
N TYR A 38 -5.19 3.90 2.02
CA TYR A 38 -4.59 2.78 1.28
C TYR A 38 -5.29 2.54 -0.07
N CYS A 39 -6.15 3.47 -0.50
CA CYS A 39 -6.90 3.35 -1.74
C CYS A 39 -7.03 4.72 -2.43
N ALA A 40 -6.19 5.01 -3.40
CA ALA A 40 -6.22 6.28 -4.12
C ALA A 40 -7.52 6.48 -4.91
N THR A 41 -8.07 5.43 -5.50
CA THR A 41 -9.33 5.49 -6.26
C THR A 41 -10.55 5.70 -5.35
N CYS A 42 -10.49 5.22 -4.09
CA CYS A 42 -11.57 5.40 -3.12
C CYS A 42 -11.62 6.83 -2.57
N ASP A 43 -10.45 7.34 -2.18
CA ASP A 43 -10.36 8.55 -1.36
C ASP A 43 -9.80 9.77 -2.10
N GLY A 44 -9.23 9.59 -3.30
CA GLY A 44 -8.54 10.65 -4.04
C GLY A 44 -9.39 11.89 -4.28
N ALA A 45 -10.69 11.73 -4.48
CA ALA A 45 -11.61 12.86 -4.72
C ALA A 45 -11.66 13.88 -3.56
N PHE A 46 -11.39 13.45 -2.31
CA PHE A 46 -11.34 14.34 -1.13
C PHE A 46 -10.12 15.26 -1.13
N TYR A 47 -9.14 14.99 -2.01
CA TYR A 47 -7.88 15.74 -2.11
C TYR A 47 -7.77 16.56 -3.38
N LYS A 48 -8.90 16.85 -4.04
CA LYS A 48 -8.93 17.76 -5.19
C LYS A 48 -8.27 19.08 -4.83
N ASP A 49 -7.38 19.57 -5.71
CA ASP A 49 -6.61 20.83 -5.57
C ASP A 49 -5.69 20.90 -4.33
N LYS A 50 -5.43 19.77 -3.66
CA LYS A 50 -4.55 19.65 -2.49
C LYS A 50 -3.23 18.99 -2.87
N THR A 51 -2.25 19.08 -1.95
CA THR A 51 -0.97 18.38 -2.04
C THR A 51 -1.07 17.05 -1.31
N VAL A 52 -0.64 15.96 -1.95
CA VAL A 52 -0.66 14.61 -1.37
C VAL A 52 0.68 13.91 -1.55
N ALA A 53 0.92 12.89 -0.74
CA ALA A 53 2.04 11.98 -0.90
C ALA A 53 1.55 10.56 -1.18
N VAL A 54 2.26 9.84 -2.05
CA VAL A 54 2.14 8.39 -2.27
C VAL A 54 3.43 7.74 -1.80
N ILE A 55 3.35 6.77 -0.91
CA ILE A 55 4.51 6.04 -0.41
C ILE A 55 4.54 4.66 -1.06
N GLY A 56 5.60 4.40 -1.83
CA GLY A 56 5.77 3.14 -2.54
C GLY A 56 6.67 3.26 -3.76
N GLY A 57 6.73 2.23 -4.60
CA GLY A 57 7.60 2.27 -5.80
C GLY A 57 7.32 1.14 -6.79
N GLY A 58 6.24 0.41 -6.62
CA GLY A 58 5.72 -0.58 -7.58
C GLY A 58 4.65 0.01 -8.48
N ASP A 59 4.05 -0.83 -9.33
CA ASP A 59 2.99 -0.46 -10.28
C ASP A 59 1.81 0.22 -9.59
N THR A 60 1.39 -0.26 -8.42
CA THR A 60 0.31 0.35 -7.63
C THR A 60 0.66 1.79 -7.25
N ALA A 61 1.83 2.03 -6.68
CA ALA A 61 2.24 3.37 -6.25
C ALA A 61 2.34 4.34 -7.44
N ALA A 62 2.91 3.88 -8.56
CA ALA A 62 3.00 4.68 -9.79
C ALA A 62 1.61 4.95 -10.41
N GLY A 63 0.73 3.95 -10.40
CA GLY A 63 -0.66 4.10 -10.84
C GLY A 63 -1.44 5.08 -9.98
N ASP A 64 -1.31 4.97 -8.66
CA ASP A 64 -1.96 5.86 -7.68
C ASP A 64 -1.47 7.31 -7.84
N ALA A 65 -0.15 7.52 -7.96
CA ALA A 65 0.42 8.84 -8.20
C ALA A 65 -0.09 9.46 -9.52
N ALA A 66 -0.13 8.67 -10.60
CA ALA A 66 -0.65 9.11 -11.88
C ALA A 66 -2.15 9.42 -11.82
N PHE A 67 -2.94 8.64 -11.09
CA PHE A 67 -4.37 8.87 -10.87
C PHE A 67 -4.61 10.16 -10.07
N LEU A 68 -3.95 10.29 -8.93
CA LEU A 68 -4.08 11.47 -8.06
C LEU A 68 -3.63 12.76 -8.74
N SER A 69 -2.62 12.69 -9.62
CA SER A 69 -2.14 13.87 -10.36
C SER A 69 -3.19 14.51 -11.27
N ALA A 70 -4.22 13.76 -11.67
CA ALA A 70 -5.31 14.30 -12.50
C ALA A 70 -6.23 15.26 -11.72
N MET A 71 -6.22 15.20 -10.38
CA MET A 71 -7.12 16.00 -9.55
C MET A 71 -6.43 16.79 -8.45
N CYS A 72 -5.25 16.36 -8.01
CA CYS A 72 -4.50 17.03 -6.95
C CYS A 72 -3.61 18.14 -7.51
N LYS A 73 -3.35 19.15 -6.67
CA LYS A 73 -2.42 20.26 -7.00
C LYS A 73 -0.99 19.76 -7.18
N LYS A 74 -0.55 18.86 -6.28
CA LYS A 74 0.78 18.26 -6.30
C LYS A 74 0.76 16.86 -5.71
N VAL A 75 1.55 15.98 -6.27
CA VAL A 75 1.74 14.60 -5.79
C VAL A 75 3.22 14.35 -5.57
N TYR A 76 3.61 14.02 -4.35
CA TYR A 76 4.93 13.46 -4.05
C TYR A 76 4.87 11.94 -4.13
N LEU A 77 5.73 11.31 -4.93
CA LEU A 77 5.92 9.86 -4.92
C LEU A 77 7.22 9.54 -4.18
N ILE A 78 7.09 9.04 -2.94
CA ILE A 78 8.22 8.81 -2.03
C ILE A 78 8.67 7.37 -2.15
N HIS A 79 9.94 7.15 -2.50
CA HIS A 79 10.50 5.83 -2.68
C HIS A 79 11.88 5.68 -2.02
N ARG A 80 12.06 4.56 -1.29
CA ARG A 80 13.27 4.28 -0.50
C ARG A 80 14.51 3.89 -1.32
N ARG A 81 14.39 3.69 -2.64
CA ARG A 81 15.48 3.29 -3.53
C ARG A 81 15.71 4.39 -4.57
N ASP A 82 16.79 4.25 -5.34
CA ASP A 82 17.19 5.15 -6.42
C ASP A 82 16.42 4.96 -7.74
N ARG A 83 15.55 3.94 -7.80
CA ARG A 83 14.70 3.65 -8.97
C ARG A 83 13.41 2.96 -8.54
N LEU A 84 12.35 3.18 -9.29
CA LEU A 84 11.08 2.49 -9.12
C LEU A 84 11.21 1.01 -9.54
N ARG A 85 10.31 0.20 -9.01
CA ARG A 85 10.09 -1.19 -9.48
C ARG A 85 8.89 -1.28 -10.42
N ALA A 86 8.25 -0.16 -10.67
CA ALA A 86 7.14 -0.04 -11.59
C ALA A 86 7.56 -0.41 -13.01
N SER A 87 6.65 -0.97 -13.79
CA SER A 87 6.88 -1.24 -15.20
C SER A 87 7.01 0.06 -15.99
N LYS A 88 7.74 0.01 -17.11
CA LYS A 88 7.97 1.20 -17.97
C LYS A 88 6.66 1.88 -18.44
N SER A 89 5.58 1.12 -18.54
CA SER A 89 4.26 1.66 -18.91
C SER A 89 3.69 2.56 -17.83
N TYR A 90 3.93 2.24 -16.56
CA TYR A 90 3.53 3.08 -15.43
C TYR A 90 4.49 4.25 -15.22
N GLU A 91 5.80 4.04 -15.38
CA GLU A 91 6.79 5.12 -15.29
C GLU A 91 6.49 6.27 -16.26
N LYS A 92 6.09 5.96 -17.50
CA LYS A 92 5.68 6.98 -18.49
C LYS A 92 4.48 7.83 -18.04
N LYS A 93 3.61 7.29 -17.19
CA LYS A 93 2.44 8.04 -16.67
C LYS A 93 2.81 9.03 -15.58
N LEU A 94 4.03 8.92 -15.03
CA LEU A 94 4.55 9.82 -14.01
C LEU A 94 5.19 11.09 -14.57
N ASP A 95 5.42 11.15 -15.89
CA ASP A 95 5.93 12.35 -16.57
C ASP A 95 4.85 13.44 -16.65
N LYS A 96 4.61 14.07 -15.50
CA LYS A 96 3.64 15.16 -15.33
C LYS A 96 4.19 16.24 -14.43
N PRO A 97 3.91 17.51 -14.72
CA PRO A 97 4.53 18.67 -14.05
C PRO A 97 4.19 18.77 -12.55
N ASN A 98 3.10 18.14 -12.12
CA ASN A 98 2.66 18.14 -10.73
C ASN A 98 2.99 16.85 -9.96
N ILE A 99 3.78 15.93 -10.55
CA ILE A 99 4.34 14.78 -9.84
C ILE A 99 5.82 15.05 -9.56
N GLU A 100 6.22 14.89 -8.31
CA GLU A 100 7.61 14.91 -7.88
C GLU A 100 7.98 13.55 -7.28
N ILE A 101 8.96 12.87 -7.87
CA ILE A 101 9.47 11.61 -7.36
C ILE A 101 10.64 11.89 -6.42
N VAL A 102 10.50 11.47 -5.16
CA VAL A 102 11.51 11.63 -4.12
C VAL A 102 12.16 10.27 -3.89
N PHE A 103 13.32 10.07 -4.49
CA PHE A 103 14.10 8.85 -4.37
C PHE A 103 14.95 8.80 -3.11
N ASP A 104 15.47 7.60 -2.80
CA ASP A 104 16.37 7.34 -1.68
C ASP A 104 15.83 7.86 -0.33
N THR A 105 14.51 7.88 -0.18
CA THR A 105 13.84 8.56 0.93
C THR A 105 12.81 7.66 1.58
N VAL A 106 12.83 7.64 2.90
CA VAL A 106 11.84 6.98 3.77
C VAL A 106 11.03 8.02 4.53
N THR A 107 9.83 7.62 4.94
CA THR A 107 9.03 8.40 5.88
C THR A 107 9.35 7.90 7.28
N ASP A 108 9.71 8.82 8.18
CA ASP A 108 9.95 8.52 9.58
C ASP A 108 8.70 8.75 10.43
N GLU A 109 7.87 9.73 10.05
CA GLU A 109 6.66 10.08 10.81
C GLU A 109 5.63 10.78 9.91
N ILE A 110 4.35 10.57 10.23
CA ILE A 110 3.24 11.37 9.69
C ILE A 110 2.92 12.47 10.68
N LEU A 111 3.08 13.72 10.26
CA LEU A 111 2.85 14.89 11.11
C LEU A 111 1.36 15.20 11.18
N GLU A 112 0.85 15.36 12.39
CA GLU A 112 -0.54 15.74 12.63
C GLU A 112 -0.69 17.26 12.69
N LYS A 113 -1.79 17.75 12.15
CA LYS A 113 -2.27 19.12 12.30
C LYS A 113 -3.80 19.12 12.42
N ASP A 114 -4.32 19.64 13.52
CA ASP A 114 -5.77 19.76 13.78
C ASP A 114 -6.53 18.41 13.64
N GLY A 115 -5.95 17.32 14.14
CA GLY A 115 -6.54 15.98 14.12
C GLY A 115 -6.49 15.28 12.75
N LYS A 116 -5.72 15.79 11.80
CA LYS A 116 -5.56 15.26 10.43
C LYS A 116 -4.09 15.25 10.01
N VAL A 117 -3.82 14.64 8.86
CA VAL A 117 -2.50 14.74 8.23
C VAL A 117 -2.19 16.20 7.90
N GLY A 118 -1.05 16.70 8.37
CA GLY A 118 -0.51 18.04 8.07
C GLY A 118 0.80 18.00 7.31
N GLY A 119 1.52 16.88 7.36
CA GLY A 119 2.82 16.74 6.69
C GLY A 119 3.46 15.38 6.88
N LEU A 120 4.67 15.24 6.38
CA LEU A 120 5.53 14.08 6.56
C LEU A 120 6.91 14.53 6.99
N ARG A 121 7.51 13.82 7.95
CA ARG A 121 8.95 13.86 8.20
C ARG A 121 9.61 12.78 7.37
N LEU A 122 10.51 13.18 6.52
CA LEU A 122 11.23 12.35 5.57
C LEU A 122 12.71 12.30 5.94
N ARG A 123 13.36 11.20 5.60
CA ARG A 123 14.81 11.04 5.75
C ARG A 123 15.41 10.39 4.51
N ASN A 124 16.45 10.99 3.98
CA ASN A 124 17.22 10.41 2.90
C ASN A 124 18.10 9.27 3.43
N VAL A 125 17.97 8.08 2.85
CA VAL A 125 18.67 6.87 3.34
C VAL A 125 20.16 6.83 3.00
N LYS A 126 20.64 7.73 2.12
CA LYS A 126 22.05 7.81 1.72
C LYS A 126 22.81 8.89 2.50
N THR A 127 22.16 10.03 2.74
CA THR A 127 22.79 11.18 3.40
C THR A 127 22.40 11.34 4.86
N ASP A 128 21.35 10.60 5.30
CA ASP A 128 20.71 10.70 6.62
C ASP A 128 20.11 12.09 6.92
N GLU A 129 20.02 12.93 5.90
CA GLU A 129 19.37 14.24 6.02
C GLU A 129 17.87 14.11 6.19
N ALA A 130 17.33 14.80 7.18
CA ALA A 130 15.90 14.84 7.45
C ALA A 130 15.30 16.16 6.92
N CYS A 131 14.08 16.07 6.38
CA CYS A 131 13.30 17.24 5.99
C CYS A 131 11.80 16.99 6.27
N GLU A 132 11.05 18.07 6.27
CA GLU A 132 9.59 17.99 6.40
C GLU A 132 8.93 18.56 5.15
N ILE A 133 7.85 17.93 4.71
CA ILE A 133 7.00 18.41 3.63
C ILE A 133 5.58 18.55 4.11
N GLU A 134 4.89 19.60 3.67
CA GLU A 134 3.47 19.78 3.95
C GLU A 134 2.63 18.98 2.93
N VAL A 135 1.75 18.12 3.44
CA VAL A 135 0.78 17.37 2.64
C VAL A 135 -0.56 17.28 3.37
N ASN A 136 -1.64 17.19 2.62
CA ASN A 136 -2.99 17.07 3.17
C ASN A 136 -3.46 15.63 3.24
N GLY A 137 -2.77 14.72 2.57
CA GLY A 137 -3.08 13.29 2.55
C GLY A 137 -1.89 12.43 2.18
N VAL A 138 -1.89 11.21 2.69
CA VAL A 138 -0.85 10.20 2.48
C VAL A 138 -1.52 8.92 2.01
N PHE A 139 -1.09 8.42 0.86
CA PHE A 139 -1.54 7.16 0.27
C PHE A 139 -0.43 6.12 0.40
N VAL A 140 -0.67 5.07 1.18
CA VAL A 140 0.32 4.02 1.42
C VAL A 140 0.12 2.90 0.39
N ALA A 141 1.05 2.74 -0.54
CA ALA A 141 0.99 1.81 -1.67
C ALA A 141 2.20 0.86 -1.70
N VAL A 142 2.39 0.10 -0.61
CA VAL A 142 3.55 -0.80 -0.41
C VAL A 142 3.19 -2.28 -0.51
N GLY A 143 2.02 -2.58 -1.05
CA GLY A 143 1.49 -3.92 -1.27
C GLY A 143 0.52 -4.37 -0.18
N ASN A 144 0.12 -5.63 -0.27
CA ASN A 144 -0.84 -6.26 0.63
C ASN A 144 -0.20 -7.42 1.40
N VAL A 145 -0.84 -7.80 2.49
CA VAL A 145 -0.54 -9.00 3.27
C VAL A 145 -1.75 -9.91 3.17
N PRO A 146 -1.62 -11.12 2.60
CA PRO A 146 -2.73 -12.07 2.51
C PRO A 146 -3.11 -12.57 3.90
N ALA A 147 -4.41 -12.80 4.11
CA ALA A 147 -4.93 -13.30 5.39
C ALA A 147 -4.88 -14.83 5.46
N THR A 148 -3.70 -15.42 5.31
CA THR A 148 -3.47 -16.86 5.16
C THR A 148 -2.81 -17.53 6.35
N ASP A 149 -2.50 -16.79 7.41
CA ASP A 149 -1.77 -17.30 8.58
C ASP A 149 -2.44 -18.52 9.23
N PHE A 150 -3.78 -18.58 9.24
CA PHE A 150 -4.56 -19.67 9.85
C PHE A 150 -4.39 -21.03 9.16
N VAL A 151 -3.82 -21.07 7.96
CA VAL A 151 -3.58 -22.31 7.18
C VAL A 151 -2.12 -22.52 6.80
N ARG A 152 -1.21 -21.71 7.33
CA ARG A 152 0.22 -21.72 7.00
C ARG A 152 0.86 -23.11 7.19
N ASP A 153 0.45 -23.86 8.20
CA ASP A 153 0.99 -25.18 8.51
C ASP A 153 0.31 -26.31 7.72
N ILE A 154 -0.70 -25.99 6.89
CA ILE A 154 -1.53 -26.96 6.19
C ILE A 154 -1.37 -26.84 4.67
N LEU A 155 -1.29 -25.60 4.18
CA LEU A 155 -1.27 -25.29 2.75
C LEU A 155 0.06 -24.67 2.33
N ASP A 156 0.48 -25.00 1.12
CA ASP A 156 1.67 -24.40 0.52
C ASP A 156 1.41 -22.94 0.18
N LEU A 157 2.22 -22.06 0.73
CA LEU A 157 2.21 -20.63 0.48
C LEU A 157 3.51 -20.21 -0.20
N ASP A 158 3.45 -19.18 -1.03
CA ASP A 158 4.63 -18.56 -1.61
C ASP A 158 5.41 -17.71 -0.58
N GLU A 159 6.54 -17.16 -0.99
CA GLU A 159 7.39 -16.29 -0.15
C GLU A 159 6.68 -15.02 0.37
N ASN A 160 5.58 -14.61 -0.27
CA ASN A 160 4.77 -13.47 0.12
C ASN A 160 3.53 -13.85 0.92
N GLY A 161 3.32 -15.16 1.18
CA GLY A 161 2.21 -15.70 1.94
C GLY A 161 0.94 -15.96 1.12
N TYR A 162 0.97 -15.86 -0.20
CA TYR A 162 -0.17 -16.21 -1.04
C TYR A 162 -0.24 -17.72 -1.27
N PHE A 163 -1.46 -18.23 -1.50
CA PHE A 163 -1.66 -19.63 -1.83
C PHE A 163 -0.93 -20.03 -3.11
N MET A 164 -0.20 -21.13 -3.08
CA MET A 164 0.37 -21.75 -4.27
C MET A 164 -0.72 -22.57 -4.99
N ALA A 165 -1.65 -21.86 -5.63
CA ALA A 165 -2.70 -22.43 -6.44
C ALA A 165 -2.56 -21.90 -7.88
N GLY A 166 -2.50 -22.82 -8.86
CA GLY A 166 -2.44 -22.45 -10.26
C GLY A 166 -3.82 -22.05 -10.83
N GLU A 167 -3.94 -21.99 -12.17
CA GLU A 167 -5.20 -21.68 -12.87
C GLU A 167 -6.36 -22.62 -12.51
N SER A 168 -6.05 -23.83 -12.03
CA SER A 168 -7.03 -24.82 -11.56
C SER A 168 -7.58 -24.49 -10.17
N THR A 169 -7.08 -23.49 -9.49
CA THR A 169 -7.40 -23.12 -8.09
C THR A 169 -7.12 -24.24 -7.05
N LYS A 170 -6.53 -25.36 -7.46
CA LYS A 170 -6.21 -26.48 -6.58
C LYS A 170 -5.01 -26.16 -5.71
N THR A 171 -5.13 -26.42 -4.42
CA THR A 171 -4.01 -26.36 -3.47
C THR A 171 -3.30 -27.74 -3.40
N ASN A 172 -2.26 -27.83 -2.57
CA ASN A 172 -1.57 -29.09 -2.27
C ASN A 172 -2.45 -30.10 -1.50
N VAL A 173 -3.58 -29.68 -0.93
CA VAL A 173 -4.52 -30.55 -0.19
C VAL A 173 -5.72 -30.91 -1.08
N PRO A 174 -5.97 -32.19 -1.38
CA PRO A 174 -7.13 -32.63 -2.18
C PRO A 174 -8.45 -32.16 -1.58
N GLY A 175 -9.30 -31.56 -2.42
CA GLY A 175 -10.61 -31.03 -1.99
C GLY A 175 -10.56 -29.63 -1.40
N VAL A 176 -9.37 -29.02 -1.26
CA VAL A 176 -9.20 -27.62 -0.85
C VAL A 176 -8.78 -26.78 -2.06
N PHE A 177 -9.50 -25.69 -2.28
CA PHE A 177 -9.33 -24.75 -3.39
C PHE A 177 -9.10 -23.33 -2.87
N ALA A 178 -8.38 -22.51 -3.62
CA ALA A 178 -8.08 -21.11 -3.28
C ALA A 178 -8.12 -20.19 -4.51
#